data_c3003ccf7e3be8a6e3e92a6c287fde1d
#
_entry.id   c3003ccf7e3be8a6e3e92a6c287fde1d
#
_cell.length_a   1.000
_cell.length_b   1.000
_cell.length_c   1.000
_cell.angle_alpha   90.00
_cell.angle_beta   90.00
_cell.angle_gamma   90.00
#
_symmetry.space_group_name_H-M   'P 1'
#
loop_
_entity.id
_entity.type
_entity.pdbx_description
1 polymer ?
#
loop_
_entity_poly.entity_id
_entity_poly.type
_entity_poly.pdbx_seq_one_letter_code
_entity_poly.pdbx_strand_id
1 'polypeptide(L)'
;MKHLSLGVFMAICGSIAAAEDAESMRTFLFIGTSNSTAWELQIANPGDRAASVKGGIEALGGELLSYYWGLGNGKNYITVSLPDDPTFIQAFYVSRLGDGLLDDYQMIELMSSAEMAVALERVPEIKAVDDVK
;
A
#
# COMPACT_ATOMS: atom_id res chain seq x y z
N MET A 1 -48.42 -53.03 8.78
CA MET A 1 -48.23 -51.71 8.23
C MET A 1 -46.99 -51.10 8.87
N LYS A 2 -45.88 -51.10 8.16
CA LYS A 2 -44.62 -50.60 8.63
C LYS A 2 -44.38 -49.22 7.99
N HIS A 3 -44.42 -48.20 8.81
CA HIS A 3 -44.00 -46.86 8.37
C HIS A 3 -42.48 -46.76 8.47
N LEU A 4 -41.84 -46.72 7.32
CA LEU A 4 -40.41 -46.37 7.21
C LEU A 4 -40.31 -44.86 7.29
N SER A 5 -39.77 -44.34 8.39
CA SER A 5 -39.40 -42.96 8.49
C SER A 5 -38.00 -42.80 7.88
N LEU A 6 -37.97 -42.11 6.70
CA LEU A 6 -36.75 -41.78 6.03
C LEU A 6 -36.23 -40.50 6.65
N GLY A 7 -35.26 -40.62 7.54
CA GLY A 7 -34.55 -39.47 8.09
C GLY A 7 -33.65 -38.86 7.04
N VAL A 8 -34.05 -37.67 6.57
CA VAL A 8 -33.19 -36.86 5.73
C VAL A 8 -32.10 -36.27 6.59
N PHE A 9 -30.90 -36.83 6.49
CA PHE A 9 -29.69 -36.21 7.03
C PHE A 9 -29.31 -35.08 6.12
N MET A 10 -29.65 -33.86 6.51
CA MET A 10 -29.16 -32.66 5.87
C MET A 10 -27.71 -32.49 6.33
N ALA A 11 -26.76 -32.92 5.51
CA ALA A 11 -25.36 -32.57 5.68
C ALA A 11 -25.23 -31.07 5.37
N ILE A 12 -25.16 -30.27 6.41
CA ILE A 12 -24.72 -28.88 6.29
C ILE A 12 -23.23 -28.96 6.00
N CYS A 13 -22.89 -29.01 4.71
CA CYS A 13 -21.56 -28.61 4.25
C CYS A 13 -21.41 -27.13 4.57
N GLY A 14 -21.00 -26.82 5.77
CA GLY A 14 -20.46 -25.54 6.09
C GLY A 14 -19.23 -25.34 5.18
N SER A 15 -19.40 -24.64 4.08
CA SER A 15 -18.30 -24.06 3.37
C SER A 15 -17.62 -23.12 4.36
N ILE A 16 -16.60 -23.63 5.04
CA ILE A 16 -15.58 -22.74 5.59
C ILE A 16 -14.97 -22.14 4.32
N ALA A 17 -15.49 -21.00 3.90
CA ALA A 17 -14.75 -20.13 3.03
C ALA A 17 -13.46 -19.93 3.79
N ALA A 18 -12.37 -20.60 3.37
CA ALA A 18 -11.05 -20.20 3.76
C ALA A 18 -11.04 -18.70 3.52
N ALA A 19 -10.89 -17.90 4.58
CA ALA A 19 -10.57 -16.51 4.39
C ALA A 19 -9.37 -16.56 3.46
N GLU A 20 -9.61 -16.28 2.17
CA GLU A 20 -8.52 -16.07 1.23
C GLU A 20 -7.62 -15.12 1.96
N ASP A 21 -6.37 -15.51 2.15
CA ASP A 21 -5.40 -14.67 2.81
C ASP A 21 -5.52 -13.30 2.16
N ALA A 22 -6.20 -12.40 2.85
CA ALA A 22 -6.25 -11.02 2.41
C ALA A 22 -4.79 -10.64 2.23
N GLU A 23 -4.37 -10.45 0.99
CA GLU A 23 -3.00 -10.07 0.67
C GLU A 23 -2.61 -8.99 1.65
N SER A 24 -1.58 -9.24 2.44
CA SER A 24 -1.07 -8.25 3.38
C SER A 24 -0.68 -7.01 2.59
N MET A 25 -1.18 -5.87 3.00
CA MET A 25 -0.92 -4.59 2.35
C MET A 25 0.01 -3.76 3.20
N ARG A 26 0.86 -2.98 2.54
CA ARG A 26 1.74 -2.00 3.17
C ARG A 26 1.39 -0.60 2.67
N THR A 27 1.51 0.36 3.55
CA THR A 27 1.24 1.77 3.23
C THR A 27 2.55 2.54 3.07
N PHE A 28 2.64 3.32 2.00
CA PHE A 28 3.82 4.13 1.69
C PHE A 28 3.44 5.57 1.43
N LEU A 29 4.34 6.46 1.82
CA LEU A 29 4.37 7.84 1.36
C LEU A 29 5.47 7.97 0.30
N PHE A 30 5.09 8.40 -0.88
CA PHE A 30 6.03 8.79 -1.93
C PHE A 30 6.10 10.31 -2.00
N ILE A 31 7.31 10.84 -2.02
CA ILE A 31 7.58 12.26 -2.18
C ILE A 31 8.43 12.42 -3.43
N GLY A 32 7.84 13.00 -4.47
CA GLY A 32 8.50 13.21 -5.75
C GLY A 32 8.76 14.69 -6.01
N THR A 33 9.95 15.00 -6.51
CA THR A 33 10.29 16.32 -7.01
C THR A 33 10.29 16.28 -8.53
N SER A 34 9.31 16.93 -9.17
CA SER A 34 9.21 16.98 -10.61
C SER A 34 10.34 17.84 -11.21
N ASN A 35 10.92 17.37 -12.31
CA ASN A 35 11.89 18.17 -13.07
C ASN A 35 11.19 19.09 -14.08
N SER A 36 11.98 19.88 -14.82
CA SER A 36 11.44 20.83 -15.81
C SER A 36 10.63 20.14 -16.90
N THR A 37 11.07 18.97 -17.38
CA THR A 37 10.35 18.20 -18.40
C THR A 37 8.97 17.77 -17.90
N ALA A 38 8.86 17.31 -16.67
CA ALA A 38 7.58 16.95 -16.05
C ALA A 38 6.65 18.17 -15.95
N TRP A 39 7.19 19.32 -15.56
CA TRP A 39 6.40 20.54 -15.46
C TRP A 39 5.93 21.05 -16.83
N GLU A 40 6.78 21.02 -17.86
CA GLU A 40 6.39 21.37 -19.21
C GLU A 40 5.24 20.52 -19.73
N LEU A 41 5.29 19.19 -19.49
CA LEU A 41 4.23 18.27 -19.88
C LEU A 41 2.91 18.57 -19.16
N GLN A 42 2.97 18.86 -17.86
CA GLN A 42 1.80 19.15 -17.05
C GLN A 42 1.18 20.53 -17.41
N ILE A 43 2.00 21.50 -17.71
CA ILE A 43 1.54 22.82 -18.16
C ILE A 43 0.85 22.72 -19.53
N ALA A 44 1.41 21.91 -20.43
CA ALA A 44 0.83 21.68 -21.75
C ALA A 44 -0.49 20.91 -21.70
N ASN A 45 -0.64 20.02 -20.71
CA ASN A 45 -1.83 19.18 -20.52
C ASN A 45 -2.27 19.23 -19.06
N PRO A 46 -2.86 20.33 -18.59
CA PRO A 46 -3.32 20.44 -17.21
C PRO A 46 -4.38 19.38 -16.91
N GLY A 47 -4.25 18.73 -15.76
CA GLY A 47 -5.19 17.70 -15.33
C GLY A 47 -4.95 17.26 -13.90
N ASP A 48 -5.91 16.53 -13.37
CA ASP A 48 -5.80 15.91 -12.05
C ASP A 48 -4.89 14.68 -12.13
N ARG A 49 -3.70 14.80 -11.57
CA ARG A 49 -2.71 13.71 -11.57
C ARG A 49 -3.17 12.51 -10.73
N ALA A 50 -3.94 12.73 -9.68
CA ALA A 50 -4.52 11.64 -8.91
C ALA A 50 -5.40 10.75 -9.79
N ALA A 51 -6.28 11.35 -10.57
CA ALA A 51 -7.12 10.62 -11.52
C ALA A 51 -6.29 9.85 -12.56
N SER A 52 -5.19 10.45 -13.02
CA SER A 52 -4.31 9.82 -14.02
C SER A 52 -3.56 8.58 -13.50
N VAL A 53 -3.17 8.56 -12.22
CA VAL A 53 -2.37 7.46 -11.66
C VAL A 53 -3.20 6.39 -10.96
N LYS A 54 -4.42 6.72 -10.55
CA LYS A 54 -5.30 5.83 -9.79
C LYS A 54 -5.49 4.47 -10.46
N GLY A 55 -5.86 4.45 -11.72
CA GLY A 55 -6.12 3.22 -12.47
C GLY A 55 -4.89 2.33 -12.58
N GLY A 56 -3.71 2.92 -12.77
CA GLY A 56 -2.45 2.19 -12.82
C GLY A 56 -2.08 1.53 -11.50
N ILE A 57 -2.29 2.22 -10.39
CA ILE A 57 -2.06 1.68 -9.04
C ILE A 57 -3.04 0.54 -8.75
N GLU A 58 -4.32 0.70 -9.06
CA GLU A 58 -5.32 -0.34 -8.89
C GLU A 58 -5.05 -1.58 -9.75
N ALA A 59 -4.58 -1.41 -10.98
CA ALA A 59 -4.18 -2.51 -11.87
C ALA A 59 -3.00 -3.32 -11.33
N LEU A 60 -2.17 -2.73 -10.48
CA LEU A 60 -1.06 -3.38 -9.79
C LEU A 60 -1.47 -4.00 -8.44
N GLY A 61 -2.76 -4.02 -8.11
CA GLY A 61 -3.28 -4.56 -6.87
C GLY A 61 -3.18 -3.60 -5.68
N GLY A 62 -2.85 -2.33 -5.94
CA GLY A 62 -2.74 -1.30 -4.93
C GLY A 62 -3.97 -0.39 -4.85
N GLU A 63 -3.89 0.59 -3.97
CA GLU A 63 -4.89 1.63 -3.78
C GLU A 63 -4.23 2.99 -3.61
N LEU A 64 -4.69 3.99 -4.33
CA LEU A 64 -4.32 5.38 -4.12
C LEU A 64 -5.11 5.94 -2.94
N LEU A 65 -4.43 6.26 -1.85
CA LEU A 65 -5.06 6.77 -0.63
C LEU A 65 -5.17 8.30 -0.64
N SER A 66 -4.13 8.99 -1.09
CA SER A 66 -4.13 10.45 -1.20
C SER A 66 -3.10 10.92 -2.23
N TYR A 67 -3.33 12.11 -2.78
CA TYR A 67 -2.40 12.77 -3.68
C TYR A 67 -2.46 14.27 -3.42
N TYR A 68 -1.37 14.86 -2.96
CA TYR A 68 -1.26 16.28 -2.68
C TYR A 68 -0.02 16.87 -3.33
N TRP A 69 -0.11 18.15 -3.68
CA TRP A 69 1.02 18.95 -4.09
C TRP A 69 1.46 19.88 -2.96
N GLY A 70 2.75 19.99 -2.75
CA GLY A 70 3.29 21.00 -1.86
C GLY A 70 3.14 22.39 -2.48
N LEU A 71 2.58 23.32 -1.75
CA LEU A 71 2.41 24.67 -2.22
C LEU A 71 3.77 25.39 -2.23
N GLY A 72 4.28 25.66 -3.43
CA GLY A 72 5.52 26.43 -3.63
C GLY A 72 6.82 25.63 -3.44
N ASN A 73 6.79 24.29 -3.34
CA ASN A 73 8.01 23.48 -3.21
C ASN A 73 8.29 22.52 -4.39
N GLY A 74 7.39 22.44 -5.36
CA GLY A 74 7.55 21.59 -6.55
C GLY A 74 7.47 20.09 -6.30
N LYS A 75 6.93 19.67 -5.15
CA LYS A 75 6.85 18.25 -4.74
C LYS A 75 5.42 17.76 -4.71
N ASN A 76 5.25 16.48 -5.01
CA ASN A 76 4.02 15.76 -4.74
C ASN A 76 4.20 14.84 -3.52
N TYR A 77 3.10 14.60 -2.83
CA TYR A 77 2.99 13.77 -1.64
C TYR A 77 1.87 12.77 -1.87
N ILE A 78 2.23 11.52 -2.06
CA ILE A 78 1.29 10.49 -2.50
C ILE A 78 1.32 9.36 -1.48
N THR A 79 0.17 9.04 -0.88
CA THR A 79 0.05 7.84 -0.07
C THR A 79 -0.64 6.74 -0.86
N VAL A 80 -0.06 5.56 -0.82
CA VAL A 80 -0.55 4.37 -1.50
C VAL A 80 -0.50 3.16 -0.59
N SER A 81 -1.42 2.24 -0.81
CA SER A 81 -1.37 0.90 -0.26
C SER A 81 -0.91 -0.04 -1.37
N LEU A 82 0.12 -0.84 -1.12
CA LEU A 82 0.67 -1.81 -2.08
C LEU A 82 0.72 -3.19 -1.44
N PRO A 83 0.61 -4.27 -2.25
CA PRO A 83 0.82 -5.63 -1.76
C PRO A 83 2.18 -5.79 -1.06
N ASP A 84 2.23 -6.61 -0.02
CA ASP A 84 3.46 -6.91 0.73
C ASP A 84 4.39 -7.82 -0.08
N ASP A 85 5.00 -7.24 -1.07
CA ASP A 85 5.99 -7.87 -1.96
C ASP A 85 7.17 -6.90 -2.11
N PRO A 86 8.24 -7.07 -1.35
CA PRO A 86 9.38 -6.16 -1.37
C PRO A 86 10.02 -5.99 -2.74
N THR A 87 10.09 -7.04 -3.54
CA THR A 87 10.68 -6.96 -4.89
C THR A 87 9.81 -6.17 -5.85
N PHE A 88 8.50 -6.32 -5.75
CA PHE A 88 7.53 -5.54 -6.51
C PHE A 88 7.55 -4.06 -6.09
N ILE A 89 7.55 -3.78 -4.80
CA ILE A 89 7.60 -2.42 -4.24
C ILE A 89 8.86 -1.70 -4.71
N GLN A 90 10.01 -2.36 -4.66
CA GLN A 90 11.28 -1.80 -5.13
C GLN A 90 11.26 -1.57 -6.66
N ALA A 91 10.71 -2.50 -7.42
CA ALA A 91 10.56 -2.34 -8.87
C ALA A 91 9.64 -1.17 -9.23
N PHE A 92 8.56 -0.99 -8.49
CA PHE A 92 7.68 0.17 -8.64
C PHE A 92 8.44 1.49 -8.40
N TYR A 93 9.20 1.57 -7.32
CA TYR A 93 10.02 2.73 -7.00
C TYR A 93 11.05 3.03 -8.11
N VAL A 94 11.82 2.03 -8.53
CA VAL A 94 12.86 2.17 -9.56
C VAL A 94 12.26 2.55 -10.91
N SER A 95 11.07 2.04 -11.25
CA SER A 95 10.39 2.41 -12.50
C SER A 95 10.12 3.91 -12.60
N ARG A 96 9.81 4.54 -11.48
CA ARG A 96 9.57 6.00 -11.42
C ARG A 96 10.86 6.80 -11.57
N LEU A 97 11.97 6.30 -11.02
CA LEU A 97 13.28 6.91 -11.24
C LEU A 97 13.71 6.85 -12.70
N GLY A 98 13.36 5.75 -13.39
CA GLY A 98 13.70 5.55 -14.81
C GLY A 98 12.88 6.38 -15.80
N ASP A 99 11.78 6.99 -15.39
CA ASP A 99 10.89 7.77 -16.26
C ASP A 99 11.50 9.10 -16.74
N GLY A 100 12.54 9.60 -16.10
CA GLY A 100 13.21 10.86 -16.45
C GLY A 100 12.41 12.12 -16.12
N LEU A 101 11.40 12.01 -15.25
CA LEU A 101 10.47 13.10 -14.89
C LEU A 101 10.69 13.63 -13.47
N LEU A 102 11.57 13.01 -12.71
CA LEU A 102 11.82 13.34 -11.31
C LEU A 102 13.29 13.69 -11.09
N ASP A 103 13.55 14.77 -10.34
CA ASP A 103 14.87 15.11 -9.84
C ASP A 103 15.20 14.33 -8.55
N ASP A 104 14.18 14.03 -7.75
CA ASP A 104 14.28 13.26 -6.53
C ASP A 104 13.00 12.47 -6.28
N TYR A 105 13.14 11.31 -5.69
CA TYR A 105 12.02 10.44 -5.37
C TYR A 105 12.31 9.67 -4.08
N GLN A 106 11.51 9.91 -3.05
CA GLN A 106 11.63 9.28 -1.76
C GLN A 106 10.45 8.35 -1.52
N MET A 107 10.71 7.22 -0.90
CA MET A 107 9.70 6.27 -0.45
C MET A 107 9.85 6.03 1.04
N ILE A 108 8.78 6.26 1.78
CA ILE A 108 8.73 6.09 3.23
C ILE A 108 7.62 5.10 3.54
N GLU A 109 7.96 3.98 4.17
CA GLU A 109 6.92 3.08 4.68
C GLU A 109 6.28 3.68 5.93
N LEU A 110 4.96 3.65 5.98
CA LEU A 110 4.19 4.21 7.07
C LEU A 110 3.58 3.07 7.91
N MET A 111 3.53 3.30 9.19
CA MET A 111 2.74 2.48 10.12
C MET A 111 1.61 3.31 10.72
N SER A 112 0.55 2.65 11.13
CA SER A 112 -0.54 3.30 11.83
C SER A 112 -0.15 3.72 13.25
N SER A 113 -0.90 4.65 13.83
CA SER A 113 -0.73 5.01 15.25
C SER A 113 -0.96 3.82 16.19
N ALA A 114 -1.86 2.90 15.82
CA ALA A 114 -2.10 1.68 16.59
C ALA A 114 -0.89 0.72 16.54
N GLU A 115 -0.28 0.54 15.38
CA GLU A 115 0.96 -0.24 15.23
C GLU A 115 2.12 0.38 16.00
N MET A 116 2.20 1.71 16.03
CA MET A 116 3.20 2.41 16.83
C MET A 116 3.03 2.14 18.33
N ALA A 117 1.79 2.08 18.81
CA ALA A 117 1.52 1.72 20.21
C ALA A 117 2.05 0.32 20.55
N VAL A 118 1.84 -0.66 19.65
CA VAL A 118 2.38 -2.02 19.80
C VAL A 118 3.92 -2.01 19.78
N ALA A 119 4.52 -1.22 18.90
CA ALA A 119 5.97 -1.08 18.85
C ALA A 119 6.54 -0.54 20.17
N LEU A 120 5.87 0.44 20.77
CA LEU A 120 6.28 1.00 22.06
C LEU A 120 6.22 -0.04 23.19
N GLU A 121 5.26 -0.94 23.18
CA GLU A 121 5.15 -2.04 24.15
C GLU A 121 6.32 -3.03 24.06
N ARG A 122 6.99 -3.09 22.90
CA ARG A 122 8.14 -3.97 22.66
C ARG A 122 9.49 -3.35 23.04
N VAL A 123 9.55 -2.06 23.34
CA VAL A 123 10.80 -1.39 23.72
C VAL A 123 11.51 -2.06 24.88
N PRO A 124 10.84 -2.55 25.96
CA PRO A 124 11.52 -3.26 27.04
C PRO A 124 12.26 -4.53 26.59
N GLU A 125 11.77 -5.23 25.56
CA GLU A 125 12.46 -6.41 25.00
C GLU A 125 13.84 -6.04 24.44
N ILE A 126 13.93 -4.91 23.76
CA ILE A 126 15.18 -4.40 23.17
C ILE A 126 16.15 -3.97 24.27
N LYS A 127 15.65 -3.20 25.25
CA LYS A 127 16.47 -2.75 26.39
C LYS A 127 17.03 -3.90 27.21
N ALA A 128 16.26 -4.97 27.37
CA ALA A 128 16.74 -6.17 28.10
C ALA A 128 17.96 -6.82 27.39
N VAL A 129 18.05 -6.74 26.08
CA VAL A 129 19.23 -7.23 25.32
C VAL A 129 20.44 -6.30 25.50
N ASP A 130 20.23 -5.00 25.55
CA ASP A 130 21.29 -4.02 25.73
C ASP A 130 21.94 -4.09 27.11
N ASP A 131 21.20 -4.55 28.12
CA ASP A 131 21.66 -4.70 29.50
C ASP A 131 22.49 -5.99 29.73
N VAL A 132 22.53 -6.89 28.75
CA VAL A 132 23.38 -8.10 28.79
C VAL A 132 24.78 -7.74 28.33
N LYS A 133 25.62 -7.26 29.28
CA LYS A 133 27.06 -7.06 29.07
C LYS A 133 27.88 -8.13 29.78
#